data_c7be5f3c982e0e7c5932e4f9421bbdaf
#
_entry.id   c7be5f3c982e0e7c5932e4f9421bbdaf
#
_cell.length_a   1.000
_cell.length_b   1.000
_cell.length_c   1.000
_cell.angle_alpha   90.00
_cell.angle_beta   90.00
_cell.angle_gamma   90.00
#
_symmetry.space_group_name_H-M   'P 1'
#
loop_
_entity.id
_entity.type
_entity.pdbx_description
1 polymer ?
#
loop_
_entity_poly.entity_id
_entity_poly.type
_entity_poly.pdbx_seq_one_letter_code
_entity_poly.pdbx_strand_id
1 'polypeptide(L)'
;MATGLRGASNGKRSDIFHVPLDRLHVKDGWNVREMDTEDNKTALRELVDSIKAVGVKQPLTGYFENDKVYISDGHRRLAAARIAVQEGTPILTLPVQSEGKGVGEAERVSSMLVRNSGKPLAPFEQSKAMKRLIDFGWSAKQVAELVGKTSSYVNQLLQLQAAPEEVKSMVKAGDVSAAVAVRTSKKKGGVEALKKAVETAKASGKKRATPKAIAKATAPVVAQRTSRQEHLLAAASLLLHEALPERYATAPAWWPYSNEVWSLMVKEGNALRQAEDALRMAGAGHE
;
A
#
# COMPACT_ATOMS: atom_id res chain seq x y z
N MET A 1 -4.15 -49.72 -30.04
CA MET A 1 -5.08 -49.21 -29.00
C MET A 1 -4.54 -47.92 -28.44
N ALA A 2 -5.07 -46.79 -28.85
CA ALA A 2 -4.59 -45.50 -28.36
C ALA A 2 -5.35 -45.19 -27.07
N THR A 3 -4.81 -45.64 -25.96
CA THR A 3 -5.22 -45.20 -24.61
C THR A 3 -4.47 -43.88 -24.28
N GLY A 4 -4.83 -42.82 -25.01
CA GLY A 4 -4.36 -41.49 -24.68
C GLY A 4 -5.19 -40.92 -23.53
N LEU A 5 -4.76 -39.76 -22.98
CA LEU A 5 -5.42 -38.94 -21.94
C LEU A 5 -6.97 -38.83 -22.12
N ARG A 6 -7.52 -39.08 -23.32
CA ARG A 6 -8.93 -39.10 -23.62
C ARG A 6 -9.70 -40.22 -22.89
N GLY A 7 -9.05 -41.35 -22.62
CA GLY A 7 -9.69 -42.46 -21.89
C GLY A 7 -9.61 -42.33 -20.36
N ALA A 8 -8.72 -41.48 -19.88
CA ALA A 8 -8.53 -41.21 -18.45
C ALA A 8 -9.29 -39.97 -17.94
N SER A 9 -9.87 -39.16 -18.85
CA SER A 9 -10.56 -37.92 -18.48
C SER A 9 -12.05 -38.14 -18.30
N ASN A 10 -12.61 -37.72 -17.17
CA ASN A 10 -14.07 -37.69 -16.92
C ASN A 10 -14.77 -36.56 -17.72
N GLY A 11 -14.42 -36.40 -18.98
CA GLY A 11 -15.30 -35.76 -19.97
C GLY A 11 -15.36 -34.25 -20.06
N LYS A 12 -14.57 -33.46 -19.36
CA LYS A 12 -14.42 -32.00 -19.67
C LYS A 12 -13.26 -31.80 -20.62
N ARG A 13 -13.57 -31.58 -21.89
CA ARG A 13 -12.58 -31.21 -22.92
C ARG A 13 -12.25 -29.73 -22.79
N SER A 14 -11.00 -29.38 -22.58
CA SER A 14 -10.54 -28.02 -22.77
C SER A 14 -9.81 -27.93 -24.10
N ASP A 15 -10.39 -27.21 -25.06
CA ASP A 15 -9.78 -27.03 -26.37
C ASP A 15 -8.80 -25.83 -26.31
N ILE A 16 -7.57 -26.06 -26.75
CA ILE A 16 -6.56 -25.04 -26.98
C ILE A 16 -6.59 -24.69 -28.46
N PHE A 17 -6.80 -23.42 -28.75
CA PHE A 17 -6.81 -22.88 -30.11
C PHE A 17 -5.57 -22.00 -30.31
N HIS A 18 -4.97 -22.08 -31.49
CA HIS A 18 -3.93 -21.16 -31.92
C HIS A 18 -4.60 -19.96 -32.60
N VAL A 19 -4.69 -18.83 -31.87
CA VAL A 19 -5.40 -17.65 -32.31
C VAL A 19 -4.41 -16.60 -32.81
N PRO A 20 -4.63 -15.98 -33.99
CA PRO A 20 -3.81 -14.87 -34.48
C PRO A 20 -3.74 -13.72 -33.49
N LEU A 21 -2.53 -13.12 -33.36
CA LEU A 21 -2.24 -12.11 -32.33
C LEU A 21 -3.11 -10.84 -32.48
N ASP A 22 -3.46 -10.49 -33.69
CA ASP A 22 -4.31 -9.35 -34.05
C ASP A 22 -5.79 -9.56 -33.67
N ARG A 23 -6.23 -10.80 -33.54
CA ARG A 23 -7.61 -11.16 -33.11
C ARG A 23 -7.77 -11.25 -31.59
N LEU A 24 -6.70 -11.14 -30.84
CA LEU A 24 -6.74 -11.18 -29.38
C LEU A 24 -7.00 -9.80 -28.82
N HIS A 25 -8.01 -9.66 -28.00
CA HIS A 25 -8.43 -8.40 -27.38
C HIS A 25 -8.42 -8.51 -25.86
N VAL A 26 -8.26 -7.36 -25.20
CA VAL A 26 -8.47 -7.21 -23.76
C VAL A 26 -9.63 -6.25 -23.58
N LYS A 27 -10.64 -6.63 -22.80
CA LYS A 27 -11.78 -5.76 -22.48
C LYS A 27 -11.27 -4.60 -21.61
N ASP A 28 -11.69 -3.37 -21.94
CA ASP A 28 -11.25 -2.19 -21.23
C ASP A 28 -11.50 -2.29 -19.72
N GLY A 29 -10.51 -1.86 -18.94
CA GLY A 29 -10.56 -1.97 -17.50
C GLY A 29 -10.51 -3.40 -16.95
N TRP A 30 -10.50 -4.46 -17.79
CA TRP A 30 -10.50 -5.84 -17.31
C TRP A 30 -9.19 -6.21 -16.60
N ASN A 31 -8.06 -5.77 -17.12
CA ASN A 31 -6.78 -6.02 -16.51
C ASN A 31 -6.65 -5.25 -15.18
N VAL A 32 -6.57 -5.96 -14.07
CA VAL A 32 -6.39 -5.36 -12.74
C VAL A 32 -4.95 -5.00 -12.42
N ARG A 33 -3.97 -5.50 -13.22
CA ARG A 33 -2.55 -5.23 -13.00
C ARG A 33 -2.17 -3.81 -13.32
N GLU A 34 -1.39 -3.23 -12.44
CA GLU A 34 -0.71 -1.94 -12.65
C GLU A 34 0.58 -2.20 -13.45
N MET A 35 0.51 -2.09 -14.77
CA MET A 35 1.65 -2.39 -15.64
C MET A 35 2.79 -1.37 -15.52
N ASP A 36 2.51 -0.17 -15.00
CA ASP A 36 3.45 0.95 -14.95
C ASP A 36 4.40 0.94 -13.75
N THR A 37 4.22 0.02 -12.79
CA THR A 37 5.15 -0.11 -11.66
C THR A 37 6.47 -0.71 -12.12
N GLU A 38 7.60 -0.24 -11.55
CA GLU A 38 8.94 -0.71 -11.93
C GLU A 38 9.09 -2.23 -11.78
N ASP A 39 8.54 -2.80 -10.70
CA ASP A 39 8.52 -4.26 -10.49
C ASP A 39 7.77 -5.02 -11.60
N ASN A 40 6.68 -4.41 -12.13
CA ASN A 40 5.91 -5.04 -13.21
C ASN A 40 6.56 -4.84 -14.58
N LYS A 41 7.21 -3.71 -14.82
CA LYS A 41 8.01 -3.45 -16.03
C LYS A 41 9.18 -4.43 -16.13
N THR A 42 9.96 -4.58 -15.05
CA THR A 42 11.07 -5.54 -15.00
C THR A 42 10.59 -6.97 -15.26
N ALA A 43 9.55 -7.40 -14.53
CA ALA A 43 9.00 -8.74 -14.71
C ALA A 43 8.31 -8.95 -16.08
N LEU A 44 7.85 -7.87 -16.74
CA LEU A 44 7.35 -7.93 -18.11
C LEU A 44 8.52 -8.11 -19.08
N ARG A 45 9.63 -7.41 -18.88
CA ARG A 45 10.82 -7.53 -19.72
C ARG A 45 11.40 -8.96 -19.69
N GLU A 46 11.56 -9.53 -18.49
CA GLU A 46 11.98 -10.93 -18.33
C GLU A 46 11.07 -11.90 -19.08
N LEU A 47 9.75 -11.64 -19.06
CA LEU A 47 8.77 -12.45 -19.76
C LEU A 47 8.88 -12.29 -21.29
N VAL A 48 9.19 -11.10 -21.80
CA VAL A 48 9.46 -10.84 -23.22
C VAL A 48 10.65 -11.66 -23.67
N ASP A 49 11.76 -11.62 -22.93
CA ASP A 49 12.98 -12.35 -23.27
C ASP A 49 12.75 -13.87 -23.24
N SER A 50 12.00 -14.37 -22.27
CA SER A 50 11.58 -15.77 -22.20
C SER A 50 10.71 -16.17 -23.41
N ILE A 51 9.74 -15.34 -23.79
CA ILE A 51 8.84 -15.61 -24.94
C ILE A 51 9.63 -15.60 -26.26
N LYS A 52 10.61 -14.71 -26.41
CA LYS A 52 11.51 -14.71 -27.58
C LYS A 52 12.31 -16.02 -27.69
N ALA A 53 12.78 -16.53 -26.57
CA ALA A 53 13.62 -17.73 -26.56
C ALA A 53 12.83 -19.02 -26.78
N VAL A 54 11.66 -19.17 -26.16
CA VAL A 54 10.95 -20.48 -26.10
C VAL A 54 9.46 -20.40 -26.48
N GLY A 55 8.96 -19.24 -26.85
CA GLY A 55 7.54 -19.03 -27.14
C GLY A 55 6.64 -19.03 -25.89
N VAL A 56 5.34 -18.91 -26.09
CA VAL A 56 4.35 -18.97 -25.01
C VAL A 56 4.01 -20.42 -24.67
N LYS A 57 4.55 -20.95 -23.59
CA LYS A 57 4.36 -22.33 -23.14
C LYS A 57 3.04 -22.56 -22.42
N GLN A 58 2.61 -21.61 -21.61
CA GLN A 58 1.33 -21.69 -20.90
C GLN A 58 0.26 -20.98 -21.70
N PRO A 59 -0.84 -21.65 -22.11
CA PRO A 59 -1.91 -21.03 -22.85
C PRO A 59 -2.53 -19.84 -22.10
N LEU A 60 -2.96 -18.84 -22.85
CA LEU A 60 -3.84 -17.80 -22.34
C LEU A 60 -5.24 -18.42 -22.12
N THR A 61 -6.08 -17.79 -21.32
CA THR A 61 -7.48 -18.15 -21.20
C THR A 61 -8.34 -17.06 -21.83
N GLY A 62 -9.33 -17.42 -22.62
CA GLY A 62 -10.18 -16.46 -23.30
C GLY A 62 -11.53 -17.01 -23.71
N TYR A 63 -12.39 -16.12 -24.15
CA TYR A 63 -13.73 -16.41 -24.63
C TYR A 63 -14.05 -15.64 -25.92
N PHE A 64 -15.00 -16.14 -26.66
CA PHE A 64 -15.45 -15.54 -27.90
C PHE A 64 -16.73 -14.73 -27.65
N GLU A 65 -16.75 -13.48 -28.05
CA GLU A 65 -17.90 -12.59 -27.95
C GLU A 65 -17.82 -11.54 -29.07
N ASN A 66 -18.95 -11.34 -29.78
CA ASN A 66 -19.06 -10.34 -30.84
C ASN A 66 -17.93 -10.43 -31.90
N ASP A 67 -17.66 -11.60 -32.42
CA ASP A 67 -16.60 -11.89 -33.41
C ASP A 67 -15.17 -11.60 -32.96
N LYS A 68 -14.93 -11.40 -31.65
CA LYS A 68 -13.63 -11.15 -31.06
C LYS A 68 -13.29 -12.19 -30.01
N VAL A 69 -12.00 -12.45 -29.87
CA VAL A 69 -11.49 -13.28 -28.77
C VAL A 69 -10.99 -12.38 -27.67
N TYR A 70 -11.66 -12.39 -26.54
CA TYR A 70 -11.28 -11.62 -25.35
C TYR A 70 -10.49 -12.50 -24.38
N ILE A 71 -9.36 -11.99 -23.94
CA ILE A 71 -8.50 -12.67 -22.98
C ILE A 71 -8.96 -12.32 -21.56
N SER A 72 -9.26 -13.36 -20.77
CA SER A 72 -9.65 -13.25 -19.36
C SER A 72 -8.47 -13.51 -18.41
N ASP A 73 -7.49 -14.35 -18.82
CA ASP A 73 -6.25 -14.57 -18.10
C ASP A 73 -5.06 -14.66 -19.05
N GLY A 74 -3.90 -14.22 -18.58
CA GLY A 74 -2.66 -14.19 -19.35
C GLY A 74 -2.35 -12.83 -19.99
N HIS A 75 -2.92 -11.73 -19.51
CA HIS A 75 -2.70 -10.38 -20.03
C HIS A 75 -1.22 -10.00 -20.14
N ARG A 76 -0.38 -10.42 -19.18
CA ARG A 76 1.07 -10.20 -19.25
C ARG A 76 1.72 -10.97 -20.39
N ARG A 77 1.30 -12.23 -20.62
CA ARG A 77 1.79 -13.05 -21.72
C ARG A 77 1.41 -12.45 -23.08
N LEU A 78 0.18 -11.95 -23.20
CA LEU A 78 -0.28 -11.24 -24.38
C LEU A 78 0.53 -9.95 -24.63
N ALA A 79 0.73 -9.13 -23.58
CA ALA A 79 1.54 -7.91 -23.66
C ALA A 79 2.99 -8.21 -24.04
N ALA A 80 3.61 -9.20 -23.42
CA ALA A 80 4.97 -9.61 -23.71
C ALA A 80 5.13 -10.16 -25.14
N ALA A 81 4.15 -10.94 -25.63
CA ALA A 81 4.16 -11.44 -27.00
C ALA A 81 4.07 -10.31 -28.02
N ARG A 82 3.23 -9.30 -27.75
CA ARG A 82 3.13 -8.09 -28.62
C ARG A 82 4.43 -7.31 -28.67
N ILE A 83 5.10 -7.13 -27.53
CA ILE A 83 6.41 -6.48 -27.46
C ILE A 83 7.46 -7.32 -28.22
N ALA A 84 7.47 -8.64 -28.03
CA ALA A 84 8.40 -9.53 -28.75
C ALA A 84 8.23 -9.43 -30.27
N VAL A 85 6.99 -9.31 -30.77
CA VAL A 85 6.72 -9.08 -32.20
C VAL A 85 7.22 -7.72 -32.67
N GLN A 86 6.98 -6.66 -31.91
CA GLN A 86 7.49 -5.31 -32.20
C GLN A 86 9.03 -5.29 -32.26
N GLU A 87 9.70 -6.16 -31.48
CA GLU A 87 11.16 -6.34 -31.46
C GLU A 87 11.66 -7.37 -32.48
N GLY A 88 10.81 -7.77 -33.44
CA GLY A 88 11.18 -8.60 -34.59
C GLY A 88 11.06 -10.12 -34.42
N THR A 89 10.47 -10.61 -33.32
CA THR A 89 10.26 -12.06 -33.14
C THR A 89 9.00 -12.50 -33.90
N PRO A 90 9.06 -13.49 -34.82
CA PRO A 90 7.91 -13.89 -35.63
C PRO A 90 6.92 -14.75 -34.82
N ILE A 91 5.96 -14.12 -34.12
CA ILE A 91 4.87 -14.81 -33.41
C ILE A 91 3.56 -14.52 -34.13
N LEU A 92 3.07 -15.48 -34.89
CA LEU A 92 1.83 -15.35 -35.67
C LEU A 92 0.58 -15.63 -34.83
N THR A 93 0.66 -16.63 -33.95
CA THR A 93 -0.48 -17.10 -33.17
C THR A 93 -0.07 -17.36 -31.71
N LEU A 94 -1.04 -17.25 -30.78
CA LEU A 94 -0.84 -17.64 -29.39
C LEU A 94 -1.81 -18.78 -29.01
N PRO A 95 -1.38 -19.72 -28.15
CA PRO A 95 -2.23 -20.75 -27.62
C PRO A 95 -3.24 -20.15 -26.63
N VAL A 96 -4.52 -20.29 -26.92
CA VAL A 96 -5.64 -19.81 -26.10
C VAL A 96 -6.52 -20.99 -25.70
N GLN A 97 -6.64 -21.22 -24.41
CA GLN A 97 -7.59 -22.16 -23.85
C GLN A 97 -8.97 -21.50 -23.79
N SER A 98 -9.98 -22.14 -24.41
CA SER A 98 -11.34 -21.63 -24.32
C SER A 98 -11.91 -21.80 -22.93
N GLU A 99 -12.58 -20.74 -22.45
CA GLU A 99 -13.46 -20.84 -21.29
C GLU A 99 -14.70 -21.67 -21.66
N GLY A 100 -15.28 -22.35 -20.69
CA GLY A 100 -16.54 -23.07 -20.88
C GLY A 100 -17.67 -22.12 -21.29
N LYS A 101 -18.67 -22.65 -21.97
CA LYS A 101 -19.90 -21.91 -22.27
C LYS A 101 -20.61 -21.50 -20.97
N GLY A 102 -21.14 -20.28 -20.92
CA GLY A 102 -21.91 -19.78 -19.78
C GLY A 102 -21.11 -19.27 -18.58
N VAL A 103 -19.78 -19.16 -18.68
CA VAL A 103 -18.95 -18.54 -17.63
C VAL A 103 -19.29 -17.05 -17.53
N GLY A 104 -19.78 -16.63 -16.38
CA GLY A 104 -20.16 -15.24 -16.11
C GLY A 104 -18.94 -14.35 -15.77
N GLU A 105 -19.13 -13.04 -15.81
CA GLU A 105 -18.05 -12.10 -15.50
C GLU A 105 -17.51 -12.26 -14.06
N ALA A 106 -18.39 -12.48 -13.08
CA ALA A 106 -18.00 -12.75 -11.69
C ALA A 106 -17.11 -14.00 -11.56
N GLU A 107 -17.42 -15.07 -12.29
CA GLU A 107 -16.63 -16.30 -12.29
C GLU A 107 -15.25 -16.07 -12.93
N ARG A 108 -15.17 -15.27 -13.99
CA ARG A 108 -13.89 -14.88 -14.60
C ARG A 108 -13.02 -14.08 -13.62
N VAL A 109 -13.61 -13.10 -12.91
CA VAL A 109 -12.88 -12.31 -11.90
C VAL A 109 -12.43 -13.20 -10.74
N SER A 110 -13.28 -14.13 -10.29
CA SER A 110 -12.89 -15.10 -9.23
C SER A 110 -11.72 -15.97 -9.68
N SER A 111 -11.78 -16.49 -10.91
CA SER A 111 -10.69 -17.27 -11.52
C SER A 111 -9.40 -16.48 -11.64
N MET A 112 -9.46 -15.18 -11.94
CA MET A 112 -8.30 -14.28 -11.98
C MET A 112 -7.63 -14.17 -10.62
N LEU A 113 -8.38 -14.10 -9.52
CA LEU A 113 -7.82 -14.06 -8.16
C LEU A 113 -7.16 -15.37 -7.75
N VAL A 114 -7.71 -16.51 -8.17
CA VAL A 114 -7.24 -17.85 -7.79
C VAL A 114 -6.08 -18.32 -8.66
N ARG A 115 -6.15 -18.11 -9.98
CA ARG A 115 -5.18 -18.66 -10.97
C ARG A 115 -3.85 -17.93 -11.07
N ASN A 116 -3.54 -16.98 -10.17
CA ASN A 116 -2.27 -16.25 -10.23
C ASN A 116 -1.04 -17.15 -9.94
N SER A 117 -0.81 -18.13 -10.81
CA SER A 117 0.29 -19.11 -10.71
C SER A 117 1.69 -18.54 -11.01
N GLY A 118 1.74 -17.32 -11.57
CA GLY A 118 3.00 -16.61 -11.84
C GLY A 118 3.32 -15.57 -10.74
N LYS A 119 3.55 -14.32 -11.14
CA LYS A 119 3.72 -13.22 -10.19
C LYS A 119 2.39 -12.93 -9.48
N PRO A 120 2.30 -13.07 -8.14
CA PRO A 120 1.07 -12.76 -7.40
C PRO A 120 0.59 -11.33 -7.64
N LEU A 121 -0.71 -11.10 -7.55
CA LEU A 121 -1.27 -9.74 -7.59
C LEU A 121 -0.81 -8.95 -6.36
N ALA A 122 -0.37 -7.71 -6.58
CA ALA A 122 -0.08 -6.78 -5.49
C ALA A 122 -1.36 -6.45 -4.69
N PRO A 123 -1.27 -6.02 -3.43
CA PRO A 123 -2.45 -5.73 -2.61
C PRO A 123 -3.44 -4.75 -3.27
N PHE A 124 -2.94 -3.75 -3.98
CA PHE A 124 -3.78 -2.81 -4.71
C PHE A 124 -4.48 -3.46 -5.91
N GLU A 125 -3.79 -4.34 -6.64
CA GLU A 125 -4.37 -5.11 -7.75
C GLU A 125 -5.43 -6.10 -7.25
N GLN A 126 -5.16 -6.79 -6.14
CA GLN A 126 -6.14 -7.66 -5.47
C GLN A 126 -7.39 -6.88 -5.07
N SER A 127 -7.22 -5.67 -4.52
CA SER A 127 -8.34 -4.84 -4.09
C SER A 127 -9.26 -4.45 -5.25
N LYS A 128 -8.72 -4.22 -6.46
CA LYS A 128 -9.52 -3.97 -7.67
C LYS A 128 -10.38 -5.17 -8.05
N ALA A 129 -9.80 -6.37 -8.07
CA ALA A 129 -10.53 -7.58 -8.39
C ALA A 129 -11.59 -7.92 -7.32
N MET A 130 -11.23 -7.79 -6.03
CA MET A 130 -12.17 -8.00 -4.93
C MET A 130 -13.35 -7.01 -4.98
N LYS A 131 -13.07 -5.73 -5.27
CA LYS A 131 -14.13 -4.72 -5.43
C LYS A 131 -15.13 -5.11 -6.51
N ARG A 132 -14.66 -5.63 -7.66
CA ARG A 132 -15.57 -6.12 -8.73
C ARG A 132 -16.46 -7.26 -8.26
N LEU A 133 -15.92 -8.23 -7.49
CA LEU A 133 -16.75 -9.31 -6.95
C LEU A 133 -17.85 -8.78 -6.02
N ILE A 134 -17.51 -7.80 -5.19
CA ILE A 134 -18.51 -7.10 -4.34
C ILE A 134 -19.55 -6.41 -5.21
N ASP A 135 -19.15 -5.74 -6.30
CA ASP A 135 -20.05 -5.07 -7.24
C ASP A 135 -20.98 -6.07 -7.98
N PHE A 136 -20.53 -7.31 -8.17
CA PHE A 136 -21.36 -8.43 -8.64
C PHE A 136 -22.23 -9.07 -7.54
N GLY A 137 -22.29 -8.48 -6.33
CA GLY A 137 -23.14 -8.95 -5.25
C GLY A 137 -22.51 -9.99 -4.31
N TRP A 138 -21.21 -10.26 -4.43
CA TRP A 138 -20.53 -11.16 -3.51
C TRP A 138 -20.32 -10.49 -2.16
N SER A 139 -20.52 -11.23 -1.08
CA SER A 139 -20.16 -10.74 0.26
C SER A 139 -18.66 -10.80 0.50
N ALA A 140 -18.14 -9.95 1.39
CA ALA A 140 -16.73 -9.99 1.80
C ALA A 140 -16.32 -11.36 2.38
N LYS A 141 -17.25 -12.10 2.96
CA LYS A 141 -17.03 -13.46 3.47
C LYS A 141 -16.76 -14.44 2.31
N GLN A 142 -17.62 -14.43 1.27
CA GLN A 142 -17.45 -15.28 0.10
C GLN A 142 -16.13 -14.98 -0.64
N VAL A 143 -15.78 -13.69 -0.78
CA VAL A 143 -14.49 -13.30 -1.38
C VAL A 143 -13.33 -13.78 -0.54
N ALA A 144 -13.43 -13.70 0.78
CA ALA A 144 -12.38 -14.15 1.71
C ALA A 144 -12.16 -15.68 1.62
N GLU A 145 -13.24 -16.44 1.58
CA GLU A 145 -13.22 -17.91 1.41
C GLU A 145 -12.56 -18.27 0.07
N LEU A 146 -12.93 -17.58 -1.02
CA LEU A 146 -12.36 -17.79 -2.35
C LEU A 146 -10.83 -17.64 -2.37
N VAL A 147 -10.30 -16.61 -1.70
CA VAL A 147 -8.85 -16.30 -1.74
C VAL A 147 -8.06 -16.90 -0.57
N GLY A 148 -8.70 -17.65 0.33
CA GLY A 148 -8.09 -18.24 1.51
C GLY A 148 -7.57 -17.17 2.50
N LYS A 149 -8.32 -16.08 2.69
CA LYS A 149 -8.01 -14.97 3.58
C LYS A 149 -9.15 -14.71 4.56
N THR A 150 -8.95 -13.77 5.49
CA THR A 150 -10.00 -13.35 6.41
C THR A 150 -10.88 -12.25 5.78
N SER A 151 -12.15 -12.14 6.21
CA SER A 151 -13.02 -11.03 5.80
C SER A 151 -12.45 -9.67 6.21
N SER A 152 -11.70 -9.62 7.31
CA SER A 152 -10.98 -8.41 7.74
C SER A 152 -9.93 -7.97 6.70
N TYR A 153 -9.18 -8.91 6.13
CA TYR A 153 -8.23 -8.63 5.05
C TYR A 153 -8.93 -8.07 3.81
N VAL A 154 -10.02 -8.69 3.39
CA VAL A 154 -10.82 -8.23 2.25
C VAL A 154 -11.32 -6.80 2.50
N ASN A 155 -11.91 -6.54 3.68
CA ASN A 155 -12.40 -5.21 4.05
C ASN A 155 -11.28 -4.16 4.06
N GLN A 156 -10.08 -4.51 4.53
CA GLN A 156 -8.92 -3.60 4.47
C GLN A 156 -8.53 -3.25 3.03
N LEU A 157 -8.53 -4.23 2.13
CA LEU A 157 -8.24 -3.98 0.72
C LEU A 157 -9.33 -3.16 0.03
N LEU A 158 -10.61 -3.39 0.34
CA LEU A 158 -11.71 -2.57 -0.16
C LEU A 158 -11.59 -1.11 0.32
N GLN A 159 -11.21 -0.89 1.57
CA GLN A 159 -10.96 0.44 2.11
C GLN A 159 -9.78 1.15 1.41
N LEU A 160 -8.80 0.39 0.91
CA LEU A 160 -7.72 0.97 0.12
C LEU A 160 -8.23 1.61 -1.19
N GLN A 161 -9.27 1.06 -1.80
CA GLN A 161 -9.87 1.67 -2.99
C GLN A 161 -10.52 3.05 -2.71
N ALA A 162 -11.05 3.24 -1.51
CA ALA A 162 -11.64 4.50 -1.06
C ALA A 162 -10.60 5.48 -0.46
N ALA A 163 -9.34 5.07 -0.32
CA ALA A 163 -8.29 5.91 0.24
C ALA A 163 -7.88 7.04 -0.73
N PRO A 164 -7.31 8.15 -0.24
CA PRO A 164 -6.74 9.21 -1.07
C PRO A 164 -5.71 8.66 -2.07
N GLU A 165 -5.58 9.29 -3.24
CA GLU A 165 -4.69 8.80 -4.31
C GLU A 165 -3.21 8.76 -3.86
N GLU A 166 -2.82 9.69 -3.01
CA GLU A 166 -1.48 9.71 -2.40
C GLU A 166 -1.18 8.45 -1.58
N VAL A 167 -2.17 7.96 -0.82
CA VAL A 167 -2.05 6.72 -0.04
C VAL A 167 -1.97 5.50 -0.97
N LYS A 168 -2.79 5.49 -2.03
CA LYS A 168 -2.74 4.43 -3.04
C LYS A 168 -1.38 4.38 -3.75
N SER A 169 -0.82 5.55 -4.09
CA SER A 169 0.51 5.66 -4.73
C SER A 169 1.61 5.08 -3.86
N MET A 170 1.63 5.40 -2.55
CA MET A 170 2.60 4.83 -1.60
C MET A 170 2.47 3.31 -1.47
N VAL A 171 1.25 2.77 -1.54
CA VAL A 171 1.02 1.30 -1.50
C VAL A 171 1.43 0.65 -2.82
N LYS A 172 1.14 1.27 -3.97
CA LYS A 172 1.56 0.81 -5.31
C LYS A 172 3.08 0.75 -5.43
N ALA A 173 3.78 1.78 -4.94
CA ALA A 173 5.24 1.84 -4.89
C ALA A 173 5.87 0.84 -3.89
N GLY A 174 5.05 0.20 -3.03
CA GLY A 174 5.55 -0.69 -2.00
C GLY A 174 6.17 0.01 -0.79
N ASP A 175 6.08 1.32 -0.72
CA ASP A 175 6.65 2.16 0.36
C ASP A 175 5.98 1.88 1.71
N VAL A 176 4.69 1.50 1.71
CA VAL A 176 3.89 1.19 2.91
C VAL A 176 3.02 -0.03 2.65
N SER A 177 2.78 -0.85 3.68
CA SER A 177 1.83 -1.96 3.55
C SER A 177 0.37 -1.45 3.52
N ALA A 178 -0.49 -2.11 2.74
CA ALA A 178 -1.90 -1.74 2.60
C ALA A 178 -2.63 -1.60 3.94
N ALA A 179 -2.42 -2.54 4.87
CA ALA A 179 -3.04 -2.53 6.19
C ALA A 179 -2.64 -1.30 7.03
N VAL A 180 -1.35 -0.95 7.01
CA VAL A 180 -0.84 0.22 7.75
C VAL A 180 -1.30 1.51 7.10
N ALA A 181 -1.25 1.59 5.77
CA ALA A 181 -1.69 2.75 5.01
C ALA A 181 -3.16 3.09 5.29
N VAL A 182 -4.06 2.09 5.17
CA VAL A 182 -5.50 2.27 5.44
C VAL A 182 -5.77 2.65 6.88
N ARG A 183 -5.13 1.98 7.84
CA ARG A 183 -5.33 2.30 9.27
C ARG A 183 -4.86 3.70 9.63
N THR A 184 -3.75 4.14 9.04
CA THR A 184 -3.15 5.45 9.37
C THR A 184 -3.87 6.57 8.66
N SER A 185 -4.26 6.41 7.39
CA SER A 185 -4.96 7.46 6.61
C SER A 185 -6.29 7.90 7.22
N LYS A 186 -6.93 7.04 8.03
CA LYS A 186 -8.17 7.38 8.76
C LYS A 186 -7.95 8.30 9.96
N LYS A 187 -6.72 8.47 10.42
CA LYS A 187 -6.41 9.36 11.54
C LYS A 187 -6.23 10.79 11.06
N LYS A 188 -6.57 11.78 11.90
CA LYS A 188 -6.28 13.20 11.62
C LYS A 188 -4.79 13.38 11.34
N GLY A 189 -4.42 13.99 10.22
CA GLY A 189 -3.04 14.16 9.80
C GLY A 189 -2.32 12.85 9.40
N GLY A 190 -3.07 11.76 9.21
CA GLY A 190 -2.49 10.45 8.94
C GLY A 190 -1.82 10.33 7.57
N VAL A 191 -2.30 11.07 6.58
CA VAL A 191 -1.71 11.08 5.22
C VAL A 191 -0.34 11.76 5.25
N GLU A 192 -0.23 12.92 5.91
CA GLU A 192 1.02 13.66 6.10
C GLU A 192 2.05 12.85 6.90
N ALA A 193 1.59 12.15 7.93
CA ALA A 193 2.45 11.27 8.71
C ALA A 193 2.98 10.08 7.89
N LEU A 194 2.15 9.53 6.99
CA LEU A 194 2.59 8.51 6.04
C LEU A 194 3.66 9.04 5.09
N LYS A 195 3.44 10.23 4.49
CA LYS A 195 4.43 10.89 3.61
C LYS A 195 5.76 11.08 4.31
N LYS A 196 5.75 11.71 5.50
CA LYS A 196 6.96 11.96 6.30
C LYS A 196 7.69 10.68 6.67
N ALA A 197 6.96 9.62 7.03
CA ALA A 197 7.57 8.34 7.37
C ALA A 197 8.19 7.64 6.14
N VAL A 198 7.58 7.77 4.97
CA VAL A 198 8.10 7.25 3.70
C VAL A 198 9.37 7.99 3.30
N GLU A 199 9.37 9.33 3.35
CA GLU A 199 10.55 10.16 3.08
C GLU A 199 11.72 9.81 4.01
N THR A 200 11.45 9.69 5.31
CA THR A 200 12.46 9.29 6.31
C THR A 200 12.99 7.89 6.03
N ALA A 201 12.15 6.96 5.61
CA ALA A 201 12.57 5.61 5.25
C ALA A 201 13.47 5.61 4.01
N LYS A 202 13.11 6.36 2.96
CA LYS A 202 13.90 6.52 1.74
C LYS A 202 15.24 7.18 2.02
N ALA A 203 15.28 8.26 2.81
CA ALA A 203 16.49 8.93 3.23
C ALA A 203 17.43 8.03 4.05
N SER A 204 16.88 7.05 4.79
CA SER A 204 17.65 6.06 5.56
C SER A 204 17.96 4.77 4.78
N GLY A 205 17.75 4.74 3.46
CA GLY A 205 18.00 3.58 2.60
C GLY A 205 17.06 2.38 2.85
N LYS A 206 15.97 2.58 3.58
CA LYS A 206 15.01 1.50 3.86
C LYS A 206 13.99 1.39 2.72
N LYS A 207 13.76 0.18 2.27
CA LYS A 207 12.81 -0.13 1.19
C LYS A 207 11.34 0.18 1.55
N ARG A 208 10.98 0.25 2.86
CA ARG A 208 9.60 0.44 3.33
C ARG A 208 9.55 1.17 4.67
N ALA A 209 8.59 2.07 4.83
CA ALA A 209 8.30 2.71 6.12
C ALA A 209 7.74 1.67 7.11
N THR A 210 8.34 1.61 8.30
CA THR A 210 7.92 0.68 9.35
C THR A 210 6.75 1.23 10.14
N PRO A 211 5.89 0.37 10.73
CA PRO A 211 4.81 0.82 11.61
C PRO A 211 5.28 1.70 12.75
N LYS A 212 6.48 1.44 13.31
CA LYS A 212 7.11 2.24 14.37
C LYS A 212 7.48 3.65 13.88
N ALA A 213 8.03 3.78 12.68
CA ALA A 213 8.35 5.09 12.09
C ALA A 213 7.08 5.90 11.84
N ILE A 214 6.03 5.27 11.34
CA ILE A 214 4.73 5.91 11.11
C ILE A 214 4.08 6.32 12.43
N ALA A 215 4.11 5.47 13.46
CA ALA A 215 3.60 5.81 14.79
C ALA A 215 4.35 7.03 15.38
N LYS A 216 5.66 7.10 15.20
CA LYS A 216 6.47 8.26 15.61
C LYS A 216 6.07 9.53 14.84
N ALA A 217 5.78 9.42 13.55
CA ALA A 217 5.33 10.56 12.72
C ALA A 217 3.88 10.99 13.00
N THR A 218 3.01 10.09 13.49
CA THR A 218 1.63 10.39 13.90
C THR A 218 1.50 10.83 15.35
N ALA A 219 2.54 10.66 16.16
CA ALA A 219 2.52 11.14 17.53
C ALA A 219 2.38 12.67 17.53
N PRO A 220 1.45 13.23 18.33
CA PRO A 220 1.34 14.67 18.45
C PRO A 220 2.70 15.23 18.86
N VAL A 221 3.02 16.43 18.39
CA VAL A 221 4.31 17.11 18.67
C VAL A 221 4.59 17.16 20.17
N VAL A 222 3.54 17.19 20.98
CA VAL A 222 3.60 17.12 22.44
C VAL A 222 4.27 15.82 22.95
N ALA A 223 4.09 14.70 22.26
CA ALA A 223 4.72 13.42 22.63
C ALA A 223 6.20 13.29 22.19
N GLN A 224 6.71 14.26 21.46
CA GLN A 224 8.14 14.32 21.08
C GLN A 224 8.96 15.26 21.97
N ARG A 225 8.35 15.81 23.03
CA ARG A 225 9.11 16.54 24.04
C ARG A 225 10.15 15.60 24.62
N THR A 226 11.41 16.01 24.59
CA THR A 226 12.46 15.27 25.27
C THR A 226 12.10 15.22 26.75
N SER A 227 12.48 14.18 27.47
CA SER A 227 12.34 14.09 28.94
C SER A 227 12.76 15.40 29.63
N ARG A 228 13.78 16.06 29.11
CA ARG A 228 14.25 17.36 29.52
C ARG A 228 13.22 18.49 29.35
N GLN A 229 12.43 18.49 28.27
CA GLN A 229 11.38 19.51 28.02
C GLN A 229 10.15 19.28 28.89
N GLU A 230 9.81 18.03 29.21
CA GLU A 230 8.74 17.69 30.16
C GLU A 230 9.12 18.14 31.58
N HIS A 231 10.35 17.93 31.96
CA HIS A 231 10.87 18.40 33.25
C HIS A 231 10.93 19.91 33.36
N LEU A 232 11.32 20.61 32.26
CA LEU A 232 11.31 22.07 32.21
C LEU A 232 9.91 22.68 32.31
N LEU A 233 8.92 22.02 31.69
CA LEU A 233 7.49 22.47 31.75
C LEU A 233 6.84 22.18 33.11
N ALA A 234 7.15 21.04 33.72
CA ALA A 234 6.71 20.72 35.08
C ALA A 234 7.34 21.70 36.08
N ALA A 235 8.61 22.03 35.91
CA ALA A 235 9.34 22.99 36.72
C ALA A 235 8.82 24.43 36.53
N ALA A 236 8.53 24.86 35.30
CA ALA A 236 7.92 26.15 35.00
C ALA A 236 6.52 26.28 35.60
N SER A 237 5.72 25.20 35.59
CA SER A 237 4.41 25.15 36.24
C SER A 237 4.49 25.30 37.75
N LEU A 238 5.47 24.69 38.39
CA LEU A 238 5.74 24.84 39.83
C LEU A 238 6.18 26.28 40.17
N LEU A 239 7.01 26.91 39.33
CA LEU A 239 7.48 28.27 39.51
C LEU A 239 6.36 29.32 39.30
N LEU A 240 5.39 29.04 38.46
CA LEU A 240 4.22 29.92 38.24
C LEU A 240 3.18 29.81 39.35
N HIS A 241 3.10 28.68 40.07
CA HIS A 241 2.08 28.47 41.12
C HIS A 241 2.60 28.75 42.54
N GLU A 242 3.90 28.58 42.81
CA GLU A 242 4.52 28.88 44.09
C GLU A 242 5.68 29.84 43.84
N ALA A 243 5.52 31.09 44.31
CA ALA A 243 6.63 32.02 44.39
C ALA A 243 7.74 31.37 45.22
N LEU A 244 8.70 30.67 44.56
CA LEU A 244 9.89 30.13 45.21
C LEU A 244 10.63 31.31 45.81
N PRO A 245 10.79 31.36 47.13
CA PRO A 245 11.52 32.45 47.77
C PRO A 245 12.96 32.47 47.24
N GLU A 246 13.56 33.65 47.11
CA GLU A 246 14.96 33.88 46.72
C GLU A 246 16.01 33.09 47.57
N ARG A 247 15.53 32.25 48.50
CA ARG A 247 16.31 31.47 49.46
C ARG A 247 16.96 30.21 48.92
N TYR A 248 16.62 29.75 47.71
CA TYR A 248 17.16 28.48 47.21
C TYR A 248 18.22 28.70 46.14
N ALA A 249 19.41 29.11 46.55
CA ALA A 249 20.60 29.12 45.70
C ALA A 249 21.06 27.70 45.27
N THR A 250 20.63 26.66 46.02
CA THR A 250 20.92 25.24 45.77
C THR A 250 19.63 24.43 45.76
N ALA A 251 19.62 23.34 44.99
CA ALA A 251 18.48 22.44 44.93
C ALA A 251 18.15 21.87 46.31
N PRO A 252 16.86 21.87 46.73
CA PRO A 252 16.45 21.31 48.03
C PRO A 252 16.67 19.78 48.05
N ALA A 253 16.84 19.24 49.26
CA ALA A 253 17.15 17.82 49.46
C ALA A 253 16.09 16.83 48.88
N TRP A 254 14.86 17.28 48.67
CA TRP A 254 13.78 16.48 48.06
C TRP A 254 13.77 16.57 46.51
N TRP A 255 14.66 17.39 45.90
CA TRP A 255 14.74 17.56 44.47
C TRP A 255 15.31 16.30 43.79
N PRO A 256 14.57 15.65 42.87
CA PRO A 256 14.98 14.35 42.35
C PRO A 256 15.98 14.42 41.20
N TYR A 257 16.41 15.63 40.78
CA TYR A 257 17.26 15.83 39.60
C TYR A 257 18.59 16.51 39.99
N SER A 258 19.52 16.61 39.03
CA SER A 258 20.84 17.22 39.27
C SER A 258 20.75 18.70 39.54
N ASN A 259 21.76 19.24 40.26
CA ASN A 259 21.92 20.67 40.55
C ASN A 259 22.01 21.53 39.27
N GLU A 260 22.48 20.94 38.16
CA GLU A 260 22.52 21.65 36.87
C GLU A 260 21.12 21.93 36.33
N VAL A 261 20.21 20.99 36.48
CA VAL A 261 18.81 21.16 36.10
C VAL A 261 18.12 22.20 36.96
N TRP A 262 18.41 22.22 38.25
CA TRP A 262 17.94 23.26 39.17
C TRP A 262 18.44 24.66 38.78
N SER A 263 19.74 24.81 38.51
CA SER A 263 20.34 26.08 38.09
C SER A 263 19.77 26.61 36.78
N LEU A 264 19.52 25.74 35.84
CA LEU A 264 18.87 26.06 34.57
C LEU A 264 17.43 26.52 34.76
N MET A 265 16.71 25.88 35.65
CA MET A 265 15.31 26.18 35.99
C MET A 265 15.18 27.57 36.67
N VAL A 266 16.06 27.87 37.61
CA VAL A 266 16.11 29.19 38.28
C VAL A 266 16.43 30.30 37.26
N LYS A 267 17.37 30.04 36.33
CA LYS A 267 17.73 31.01 35.27
C LYS A 267 16.57 31.28 34.32
N GLU A 268 15.86 30.25 33.86
CA GLU A 268 14.73 30.40 32.97
C GLU A 268 13.49 31.00 33.66
N GLY A 269 13.28 30.65 34.95
CA GLY A 269 12.23 31.26 35.76
C GLY A 269 12.43 32.76 35.98
N ASN A 270 13.66 33.20 36.18
CA ASN A 270 14.00 34.63 36.30
C ASN A 270 13.78 35.37 34.96
N ALA A 271 14.15 34.75 33.82
CA ALA A 271 13.90 35.33 32.50
C ALA A 271 12.41 35.49 32.21
N LEU A 272 11.57 34.51 32.59
CA LEU A 272 10.10 34.58 32.46
C LEU A 272 9.50 35.70 33.31
N ARG A 273 9.93 35.88 34.57
CA ARG A 273 9.49 37.01 35.43
C ARG A 273 9.85 38.36 34.84
N GLN A 274 11.10 38.50 34.34
CA GLN A 274 11.51 39.74 33.66
C GLN A 274 10.66 40.03 32.42
N ALA A 275 10.29 39.00 31.65
CA ALA A 275 9.39 39.15 30.49
C ALA A 275 7.96 39.54 30.92
N GLU A 276 7.41 38.95 32.00
CA GLU A 276 6.10 39.31 32.55
C GLU A 276 6.09 40.76 33.12
N ASP A 277 7.10 41.15 33.84
CA ASP A 277 7.24 42.51 34.36
C ASP A 277 7.37 43.52 33.20
N ALA A 278 8.12 43.23 32.16
CA ALA A 278 8.21 44.03 30.94
C ALA A 278 6.87 44.19 30.24
N LEU A 279 6.07 43.09 30.13
CA LEU A 279 4.73 43.14 29.56
C LEU A 279 3.74 43.92 30.40
N ARG A 280 3.79 43.82 31.73
CA ARG A 280 3.01 44.63 32.64
C ARG A 280 3.33 46.13 32.53
N MET A 281 4.61 46.48 32.43
CA MET A 281 5.04 47.88 32.24
C MET A 281 4.61 48.41 30.86
N ALA A 282 4.65 47.60 29.82
CA ALA A 282 4.19 47.98 28.51
C ALA A 282 2.64 48.12 28.41
N GLY A 283 1.87 47.30 29.16
CA GLY A 283 0.43 47.38 29.24
C GLY A 283 -0.14 48.54 30.08
N ALA A 284 0.66 49.08 31.02
CA ALA A 284 0.28 50.19 31.88
C ALA A 284 0.43 51.59 31.23
N GLY A 285 0.86 51.64 29.96
CA GLY A 285 1.05 52.87 29.19
C GLY A 285 -0.11 53.22 28.23
N HIS A 286 -1.24 52.54 28.32
CA HIS A 286 -2.41 52.75 27.46
C HIS A 286 -3.72 52.89 28.27
N GLU A 287 -3.75 53.69 29.38
CA GLU A 287 -4.96 54.26 29.94
C GLU A 287 -4.89 55.79 29.89
#